data_198e2a2f337c466698b041c9fe7a2654
#
_entry.id   198e2a2f337c466698b041c9fe7a2654
#
_cell.length_a   1.000
_cell.length_b   1.000
_cell.length_c   1.000
_cell.angle_alpha   90.00
_cell.angle_beta   90.00
_cell.angle_gamma   90.00
#
_symmetry.space_group_name_H-M   'P 1'
#
loop_
_entity.id
_entity.type
_entity.pdbx_description
1 polymer ?
#
loop_
_entity_poly.entity_id
_entity_poly.type
_entity_poly.pdbx_seq_one_letter_code
_entity_poly.pdbx_strand_id
1 'polypeptide(L)'
;MNEKIETGFMAFLAEGQEGIGAVRAVTGDHIIVYVENGGEFEVARSAVRRVHDAKVILDAAKLDKALLTALGHTHDREDPNLVG
;
A
#
# COMPACT_ATOMS: atom_id res chain seq x y z
N MET A 1 16.15 11.61 -1.97
CA MET A 1 16.49 10.36 -1.31
C MET A 1 15.41 9.96 -0.32
N ASN A 2 15.06 8.71 -0.28
CA ASN A 2 13.97 8.27 0.58
C ASN A 2 14.44 8.07 1.99
N GLU A 3 13.54 8.32 2.92
CA GLU A 3 13.80 8.04 4.31
C GLU A 3 13.76 6.53 4.53
N LYS A 4 14.32 6.13 5.66
CA LYS A 4 14.30 4.74 6.02
C LYS A 4 12.88 4.32 6.42
N ILE A 5 12.43 3.18 5.92
CA ILE A 5 11.10 2.70 6.25
C ILE A 5 11.14 2.04 7.62
N GLU A 6 10.17 2.37 8.45
CA GLU A 6 10.06 1.78 9.78
C GLU A 6 8.64 1.32 10.03
N THR A 7 8.51 0.39 10.95
CA THR A 7 7.18 -0.08 11.32
C THR A 7 6.39 1.08 11.90
N GLY A 8 5.13 1.09 11.61
CA GLY A 8 4.27 2.18 12.05
C GLY A 8 4.07 3.26 11.02
N PHE A 9 4.91 3.30 10.00
CA PHE A 9 4.71 4.27 8.92
C PHE A 9 3.41 3.92 8.20
N MET A 10 2.73 4.94 7.70
CA MET A 10 1.52 4.74 6.93
C MET A 10 1.85 4.55 5.47
N ALA A 11 1.08 3.71 4.82
CA ALA A 11 1.26 3.44 3.40
C ALA A 11 0.16 4.11 2.59
N PHE A 12 0.54 4.66 1.44
CA PHE A 12 -0.37 5.39 0.56
C PHE A 12 -0.12 4.97 -0.88
N LEU A 13 -1.15 5.02 -1.70
CA LEU A 13 -0.98 4.74 -3.12
C LEU A 13 -0.50 5.96 -3.88
N ALA A 14 -0.78 7.14 -3.37
CA ALA A 14 -0.32 8.37 -3.99
C ALA A 14 -0.33 9.45 -2.94
N GLU A 15 0.48 10.48 -3.17
CA GLU A 15 0.51 11.60 -2.24
C GLU A 15 -0.83 12.32 -2.29
N GLY A 16 -1.26 12.75 -1.13
CA GLY A 16 -2.51 13.48 -1.03
C GLY A 16 -3.72 12.59 -0.90
N GLN A 17 -3.56 11.30 -0.99
CA GLN A 17 -4.66 10.36 -0.83
C GLN A 17 -4.68 9.80 0.58
N GLU A 18 -5.75 9.12 0.91
CA GLU A 18 -5.86 8.50 2.22
C GLU A 18 -4.90 7.34 2.34
N GLY A 19 -4.45 7.10 3.55
CA GLY A 19 -3.62 5.95 3.82
C GLY A 19 -4.37 4.66 3.60
N ILE A 20 -3.69 3.66 3.06
CA ILE A 20 -4.31 2.37 2.81
C ILE A 20 -3.96 1.35 3.87
N GLY A 21 -2.96 1.63 4.67
CA GLY A 21 -2.56 0.69 5.70
C GLY A 21 -1.33 1.19 6.42
N ALA A 22 -0.73 0.31 7.19
CA ALA A 22 0.45 0.67 7.98
C ALA A 22 1.52 -0.39 7.80
N VAL A 23 2.76 0.04 7.87
CA VAL A 23 3.89 -0.87 7.77
C VAL A 23 3.97 -1.66 9.06
N ARG A 24 3.93 -2.98 8.93
CA ARG A 24 3.92 -3.88 10.06
C ARG A 24 5.27 -4.48 10.33
N ALA A 25 6.04 -4.68 9.27
CA ALA A 25 7.37 -5.24 9.38
C ALA A 25 8.19 -4.79 8.19
N VAL A 26 9.49 -4.77 8.36
CA VAL A 26 10.41 -4.36 7.31
C VAL A 26 11.50 -5.42 7.21
N THR A 27 11.71 -5.92 6.01
CA THR A 27 12.81 -6.84 5.76
C THR A 27 13.74 -6.24 4.71
N GLY A 28 14.75 -6.99 4.32
CA GLY A 28 15.75 -6.47 3.40
C GLY A 28 15.19 -6.09 2.04
N ASP A 29 14.27 -6.89 1.52
CA ASP A 29 13.80 -6.69 0.15
C ASP A 29 12.29 -6.46 0.06
N HIS A 30 11.58 -6.45 1.18
CA HIS A 30 10.16 -6.16 1.12
C HIS A 30 9.67 -5.63 2.47
N ILE A 31 8.44 -5.16 2.49
CA ILE A 31 7.80 -4.72 3.71
C ILE A 31 6.46 -5.43 3.80
N ILE A 32 5.95 -5.52 5.01
CA ILE A 32 4.61 -6.07 5.23
C ILE A 32 3.71 -4.90 5.58
N VAL A 33 2.65 -4.75 4.82
CA VAL A 33 1.69 -3.68 5.03
C VAL A 33 0.39 -4.29 5.51
N TYR A 34 -0.11 -3.80 6.62
CA TYR A 34 -1.39 -4.24 7.14
C TYR A 34 -2.48 -3.32 6.61
N VAL A 35 -3.44 -3.91 5.92
CA VAL A 35 -4.56 -3.18 5.36
C VAL A 35 -5.79 -3.54 6.17
N GLU A 36 -6.45 -2.55 6.72
CA GLU A 36 -7.63 -2.78 7.53
C GLU A 36 -8.67 -3.50 6.70
N ASN A 37 -9.20 -4.59 7.25
CA ASN A 37 -10.18 -5.44 6.59
C ASN A 37 -9.61 -6.22 5.41
N GLY A 38 -8.33 -6.12 5.18
CA GLY A 38 -7.70 -6.85 4.10
C GLY A 38 -6.59 -7.78 4.55
N GLY A 39 -6.04 -7.54 5.73
CA GLY A 39 -4.98 -8.37 6.26
C GLY A 39 -3.61 -7.83 5.91
N GLU A 40 -2.62 -8.69 6.03
CA GLU A 40 -1.24 -8.30 5.79
C GLU A 40 -0.84 -8.67 4.38
N PHE A 41 -0.08 -7.80 3.74
CA PHE A 41 0.39 -8.02 2.39
C PHE A 41 1.86 -7.72 2.28
N GLU A 42 2.54 -8.53 1.50
CA GLU A 42 3.95 -8.35 1.25
C GLU A 42 4.12 -7.39 0.09
N VAL A 43 4.93 -6.37 0.26
CA VAL A 43 5.15 -5.38 -0.77
C VAL A 43 6.64 -5.28 -1.03
N ALA A 44 7.06 -5.50 -2.26
CA ALA A 44 8.47 -5.42 -2.61
C ALA A 44 8.95 -3.98 -2.43
N ARG A 45 10.19 -3.84 -1.98
CA ARG A 45 10.72 -2.50 -1.82
C ARG A 45 10.79 -1.76 -3.15
N SER A 46 10.90 -2.51 -4.24
CA SER A 46 10.89 -1.87 -5.55
C SER A 46 9.55 -1.23 -5.88
N ALA A 47 8.50 -1.57 -5.14
CA ALA A 47 7.19 -0.96 -5.33
C ALA A 47 7.00 0.30 -4.48
N VAL A 48 8.03 0.71 -3.76
CA VAL A 48 7.99 1.92 -2.96
C VAL A 48 8.51 3.07 -3.81
N ARG A 49 7.69 4.07 -4.03
CA ARG A 49 8.09 5.22 -4.82
C ARG A 49 8.82 6.26 -4.01
N ARG A 50 8.39 6.46 -2.77
CA ARG A 50 8.93 7.53 -1.96
C ARG A 50 8.64 7.26 -0.50
N VAL A 51 9.53 7.69 0.37
CA VAL A 51 9.34 7.60 1.81
C VAL A 51 9.69 8.95 2.40
N HIS A 52 8.72 9.58 3.07
CA HIS A 52 8.98 10.85 3.73
C HIS A 52 7.90 11.09 4.78
N ASP A 53 8.29 11.77 5.85
CA ASP A 53 7.37 12.16 6.92
C ASP A 53 6.59 10.97 7.47
N ALA A 54 7.27 9.85 7.65
CA ALA A 54 6.66 8.63 8.17
C ALA A 54 5.58 8.10 7.24
N LYS A 55 5.67 8.42 5.96
CA LYS A 55 4.73 7.95 4.96
C LYS A 55 5.47 7.17 3.89
N VAL A 56 4.87 6.07 3.48
CA VAL A 56 5.42 5.23 2.41
C VAL A 56 4.47 5.33 1.24
N ILE A 57 4.94 5.91 0.15
CA ILE A 57 4.11 6.07 -1.05
C ILE A 57 4.45 4.92 -1.97
N LEU A 58 3.45 4.13 -2.31
CA LEU A 58 3.62 2.93 -3.11
C LEU A 58 3.32 3.21 -4.57
N ASP A 59 3.81 2.33 -5.43
CA ASP A 59 3.54 2.42 -6.85
C ASP A 59 2.51 1.34 -7.16
N ALA A 60 1.29 1.75 -7.40
CA ALA A 60 0.20 0.81 -7.62
C ALA A 60 0.49 -0.14 -8.78
N ALA A 61 1.22 0.32 -9.76
CA ALA A 61 1.52 -0.51 -10.93
C ALA A 61 2.43 -1.68 -10.59
N LYS A 62 3.08 -1.62 -9.45
CA LYS A 62 4.03 -2.65 -9.05
C LYS A 62 3.55 -3.48 -7.87
N LEU A 63 2.29 -3.31 -7.49
CA LEU A 63 1.74 -4.06 -6.36
C LEU A 63 1.14 -5.37 -6.81
N ASP A 64 1.10 -6.31 -5.88
CA ASP A 64 0.48 -7.60 -6.15
C ASP A 64 -1.00 -7.43 -6.44
N LYS A 65 -1.50 -8.30 -7.30
CA LYS A 65 -2.89 -8.28 -7.62
C LYS A 65 -3.76 -8.51 -6.38
N ALA A 66 -3.30 -9.36 -5.49
CA ALA A 66 -4.06 -9.63 -4.26
C ALA A 66 -4.24 -8.37 -3.43
N LEU A 67 -3.18 -7.58 -3.31
CA LEU A 67 -3.26 -6.34 -2.55
C LEU A 67 -4.18 -5.35 -3.25
N LEU A 68 -4.04 -5.22 -4.56
CA LEU A 68 -4.89 -4.31 -5.30
C LEU A 68 -6.35 -4.71 -5.19
N THR A 69 -6.62 -6.00 -5.21
CA THR A 69 -7.97 -6.49 -5.07
C THR A 69 -8.53 -6.15 -3.70
N ALA A 70 -7.71 -6.32 -2.67
CA ALA A 70 -8.15 -5.99 -1.32
C ALA A 70 -8.47 -4.52 -1.18
N LEU A 71 -7.64 -3.68 -1.79
CA LEU A 71 -7.88 -2.25 -1.76
C LEU A 71 -9.09 -1.88 -2.60
N GLY A 72 -9.24 -2.55 -3.72
CA GLY A 72 -10.35 -2.29 -4.60
C GLY A 72 -11.69 -2.61 -3.98
N HIS A 73 -11.70 -3.51 -3.01
CA HIS A 73 -12.94 -3.85 -2.36
C HIS A 73 -13.64 -2.66 -1.74
N THR A 74 -12.86 -1.72 -1.28
CA THR A 74 -13.44 -0.54 -0.68
C THR A 74 -14.09 0.35 -1.71
N HIS A 75 -13.73 0.17 -2.96
CA HIS A 75 -14.26 0.99 -4.05
C HIS A 75 -15.15 0.21 -4.98
N ASP A 76 -15.33 -1.04 -4.68
CA ASP A 76 -15.98 -1.93 -5.59
C ASP A 76 -17.37 -1.46 -5.97
N ARG A 77 -18.13 -1.08 -5.00
CA ARG A 77 -19.49 -0.67 -5.25
C ARG A 77 -19.57 0.65 -5.95
N GLU A 78 -18.46 1.32 -6.06
CA GLU A 78 -18.43 2.60 -6.72
C GLU A 78 -18.15 2.47 -8.19
N ASP A 79 -17.88 1.28 -8.62
CA ASP A 79 -17.54 1.08 -9.99
C ASP A 79 -18.63 0.33 -10.68
N PRO A 80 -19.60 1.03 -11.20
CA PRO A 80 -20.74 0.40 -11.85
C PRO A 80 -20.36 -0.34 -13.11
N ASN A 81 -19.21 -0.05 -13.64
CA ASN A 81 -18.80 -0.73 -14.84
C ASN A 81 -18.49 -2.16 -14.60
N LEU A 82 -18.17 -2.49 -13.37
CA LEU A 82 -17.91 -3.86 -13.07
C LEU A 82 -19.15 -4.68 -13.18
N VAL A 83 -20.24 -4.03 -12.99
CA VAL A 83 -21.49 -4.74 -13.08
C VAL A 83 -22.09 -4.60 -14.44
N GLY A 84 -21.50 -3.77 -15.19
CA GLY A 84 -21.98 -3.58 -16.55
C GLY A 84 -22.00 -2.99 -17.10
#